data_6e873bab59a42d73375dbe00381c0dc0
#
_entry.id   6e873bab59a42d73375dbe00381c0dc0
#
_cell.length_a   1.000
_cell.length_b   1.000
_cell.length_c   1.000
_cell.angle_alpha   90.00
_cell.angle_beta   90.00
_cell.angle_gamma   90.00
#
_symmetry.space_group_name_H-M   'P 1'
#
loop_
_entity.id
_entity.type
_entity.pdbx_description
1 polymer ?
#
loop_
_entity_poly.entity_id
_entity_poly.type
_entity_poly.pdbx_seq_one_letter_code
_entity_poly.pdbx_strand_id
1 'polypeptide(L)'
;MTQINSSSVIPPQLAIDPDDGIIKAWQEGTDAKYVTSYKELKNHSLDLPVAIRSMASRKAVRECEATGRDFYYIDTGYIGNRQKRKIYHRVVKNGMQHSNFADVPDDRWRTYVESTPGLQYLTFPGWKKDGGPILLVTPSDKPCKFYGINRQEWLDTTIATIKKHTRRPIIIRDKGLRRERIGNGSIYNQLDDDNIFAVVTYNSIAATEAIGYGVPAFVSAPNIADMLCEKDLTKIETPLYSDTSLVEKWQHWVAYCQYTTNEMATGTAYRLIEKYNLS
;
A
#
# COMPACT_ATOMS: atom_id res chain seq x y z
N MET A 1 23.02 -8.31 4.86
CA MET A 1 22.44 -8.61 3.51
C MET A 1 22.25 -10.11 3.40
N THR A 2 21.02 -10.55 3.38
CA THR A 2 20.70 -11.98 3.20
C THR A 2 21.07 -12.36 1.77
N GLN A 3 22.07 -13.22 1.58
CA GLN A 3 22.42 -13.73 0.25
C GLN A 3 21.23 -14.52 -0.30
N ILE A 4 20.58 -13.94 -1.31
CA ILE A 4 19.56 -14.66 -2.08
C ILE A 4 20.32 -15.50 -3.10
N ASN A 5 20.17 -16.82 -3.02
CA ASN A 5 20.71 -17.71 -4.02
C ASN A 5 20.22 -17.29 -5.41
N SER A 6 21.12 -16.78 -6.25
CA SER A 6 20.82 -16.21 -7.57
C SER A 6 20.39 -17.25 -8.63
N SER A 7 20.30 -18.52 -8.27
CA SER A 7 20.19 -19.64 -9.21
C SER A 7 18.78 -20.25 -9.35
N SER A 8 17.75 -19.72 -8.68
CA SER A 8 16.39 -20.20 -8.93
C SER A 8 15.88 -19.64 -10.27
N VAL A 9 15.62 -20.53 -11.22
CA VAL A 9 14.99 -20.17 -12.51
C VAL A 9 13.62 -19.55 -12.23
N ILE A 10 13.40 -18.33 -12.70
CA ILE A 10 12.09 -17.69 -12.60
C ILE A 10 11.18 -18.36 -13.64
N PRO A 11 9.99 -18.85 -13.26
CA PRO A 11 9.07 -19.50 -14.19
C PRO A 11 8.54 -18.51 -15.22
N PRO A 12 8.13 -18.98 -16.42
CA PRO A 12 7.56 -18.12 -17.47
C PRO A 12 6.38 -17.30 -16.97
N GLN A 13 6.33 -16.04 -17.38
CA GLN A 13 5.32 -15.07 -16.98
C GLN A 13 4.85 -14.21 -18.15
N LEU A 14 3.76 -13.48 -17.95
CA LEU A 14 3.24 -12.46 -18.86
C LEU A 14 3.38 -11.08 -18.23
N ALA A 15 3.40 -10.02 -19.05
CA ALA A 15 3.36 -8.63 -18.59
C ALA A 15 2.49 -7.78 -19.52
N ILE A 16 1.58 -6.98 -18.94
CA ILE A 16 0.70 -6.09 -19.69
C ILE A 16 1.27 -4.69 -19.69
N ASP A 17 1.16 -3.99 -20.81
CA ASP A 17 1.59 -2.61 -21.01
C ASP A 17 3.12 -2.45 -21.19
N PRO A 18 3.64 -2.82 -22.36
CA PRO A 18 5.08 -2.76 -22.66
C PRO A 18 5.66 -1.33 -22.64
N ASP A 19 4.82 -0.31 -22.72
CA ASP A 19 5.24 1.10 -22.71
C ASP A 19 5.41 1.67 -21.28
N ASP A 20 4.91 0.98 -20.25
CA ASP A 20 5.11 1.39 -18.85
C ASP A 20 6.51 0.99 -18.35
N GLY A 21 7.34 1.98 -17.99
CA GLY A 21 8.72 1.75 -17.56
C GLY A 21 8.84 0.87 -16.29
N ILE A 22 7.79 0.75 -15.48
CA ILE A 22 7.80 -0.11 -14.29
C ILE A 22 7.54 -1.56 -14.70
N ILE A 23 6.62 -1.78 -15.64
CA ILE A 23 6.38 -3.10 -16.26
C ILE A 23 7.62 -3.58 -17.00
N LYS A 24 8.31 -2.66 -17.70
CA LYS A 24 9.58 -2.99 -18.36
C LYS A 24 10.65 -3.47 -17.36
N ALA A 25 10.81 -2.77 -16.23
CA ALA A 25 11.74 -3.23 -15.20
C ALA A 25 11.37 -4.61 -14.64
N TRP A 26 10.08 -4.90 -14.43
CA TRP A 26 9.63 -6.23 -14.04
C TRP A 26 9.95 -7.28 -15.10
N GLN A 27 9.69 -6.97 -16.37
CA GLN A 27 9.98 -7.86 -17.51
C GLN A 27 11.48 -8.17 -17.61
N GLU A 28 12.35 -7.16 -17.49
CA GLU A 28 13.80 -7.35 -17.50
C GLU A 28 14.28 -8.35 -16.43
N GLY A 29 13.68 -8.30 -15.23
CA GLY A 29 14.07 -9.18 -14.13
C GLY A 29 13.43 -10.56 -14.12
N THR A 30 12.34 -10.77 -14.88
CA THR A 30 11.56 -12.01 -14.88
C THR A 30 11.49 -12.68 -16.25
N ASP A 31 12.02 -12.05 -17.29
CA ASP A 31 11.88 -12.47 -18.70
C ASP A 31 10.41 -12.69 -19.13
N ALA A 32 9.50 -11.89 -18.57
CA ALA A 32 8.07 -11.99 -18.86
C ALA A 32 7.77 -11.65 -20.32
N LYS A 33 6.92 -12.45 -20.98
CA LYS A 33 6.44 -12.16 -22.33
C LYS A 33 5.40 -11.04 -22.31
N TYR A 34 5.57 -10.03 -23.12
CA TYR A 34 4.59 -8.96 -23.25
C TYR A 34 3.29 -9.42 -23.93
N VAL A 35 2.19 -8.89 -23.40
CA VAL A 35 0.86 -8.92 -24.01
C VAL A 35 0.30 -7.50 -24.10
N THR A 36 -0.39 -7.19 -25.19
CA THR A 36 -0.83 -5.82 -25.49
C THR A 36 -2.08 -5.40 -24.70
N SER A 37 -2.87 -6.36 -24.25
CA SER A 37 -4.11 -6.08 -23.53
C SER A 37 -4.56 -7.26 -22.67
N TYR A 38 -5.45 -6.99 -21.70
CA TYR A 38 -6.08 -8.05 -20.90
C TYR A 38 -6.89 -9.06 -21.73
N LYS A 39 -7.38 -8.66 -22.91
CA LYS A 39 -8.13 -9.56 -23.81
C LYS A 39 -7.23 -10.65 -24.41
N GLU A 40 -5.96 -10.33 -24.63
CA GLU A 40 -4.97 -11.27 -25.16
C GLU A 40 -4.63 -12.36 -24.13
N LEU A 41 -4.83 -12.13 -22.84
CA LEU A 41 -4.61 -13.14 -21.81
C LEU A 41 -5.36 -14.44 -22.06
N LYS A 42 -6.53 -14.37 -22.72
CA LYS A 42 -7.33 -15.56 -23.07
C LYS A 42 -6.64 -16.53 -24.03
N ASN A 43 -5.63 -16.03 -24.76
CA ASN A 43 -4.85 -16.82 -25.73
C ASN A 43 -3.64 -17.53 -25.07
N HIS A 44 -3.45 -17.36 -23.78
CA HIS A 44 -2.34 -17.91 -23.02
C HIS A 44 -2.84 -18.84 -21.90
N SER A 45 -2.03 -19.87 -21.57
CA SER A 45 -2.33 -20.78 -20.44
C SER A 45 -2.58 -20.01 -19.16
N LEU A 46 -3.53 -20.47 -18.34
CA LEU A 46 -3.83 -19.92 -17.03
C LEU A 46 -2.68 -20.09 -16.03
N ASP A 47 -1.80 -21.06 -16.26
CA ASP A 47 -0.62 -21.32 -15.43
C ASP A 47 0.45 -20.22 -15.55
N LEU A 48 0.34 -19.34 -16.56
CA LEU A 48 1.25 -18.22 -16.72
C LEU A 48 0.73 -17.01 -15.93
N PRO A 49 1.39 -16.66 -14.80
CA PRO A 49 1.03 -15.45 -14.05
C PRO A 49 1.28 -14.18 -14.88
N VAL A 50 0.61 -13.10 -14.55
CA VAL A 50 0.73 -11.84 -15.29
C VAL A 50 1.04 -10.65 -14.40
N ALA A 51 2.01 -9.82 -14.80
CA ALA A 51 2.28 -8.53 -14.17
C ALA A 51 1.32 -7.45 -14.70
N ILE A 52 0.68 -6.72 -13.77
CA ILE A 52 -0.36 -5.72 -14.05
C ILE A 52 -0.01 -4.41 -13.37
N ARG A 53 -0.05 -3.30 -14.12
CA ARG A 53 0.31 -1.97 -13.62
C ARG A 53 -0.92 -1.15 -13.23
N SER A 54 -1.02 -0.81 -11.95
CA SER A 54 -1.96 0.15 -11.35
C SER A 54 -3.46 -0.15 -11.56
N MET A 55 -4.31 0.55 -10.82
CA MET A 55 -5.79 0.47 -10.99
C MET A 55 -6.29 0.95 -12.36
N ALA A 56 -5.43 1.53 -13.23
CA ALA A 56 -5.79 1.79 -14.61
C ALA A 56 -6.12 0.49 -15.34
N SER A 57 -5.40 -0.59 -15.02
CA SER A 57 -5.58 -1.93 -15.59
C SER A 57 -6.57 -2.81 -14.82
N ARG A 58 -7.54 -2.22 -14.12
CA ARG A 58 -8.54 -2.95 -13.30
C ARG A 58 -9.30 -4.06 -14.03
N LYS A 59 -9.45 -3.96 -15.37
CA LYS A 59 -10.09 -5.01 -16.16
C LYS A 59 -9.22 -6.27 -16.23
N ALA A 60 -7.90 -6.11 -16.25
CA ALA A 60 -6.97 -7.23 -16.19
C ALA A 60 -7.01 -7.91 -14.82
N VAL A 61 -7.03 -7.13 -13.74
CA VAL A 61 -7.19 -7.67 -12.38
C VAL A 61 -8.48 -8.49 -12.27
N ARG A 62 -9.61 -7.93 -12.72
CA ARG A 62 -10.90 -8.63 -12.71
C ARG A 62 -10.91 -9.90 -13.56
N GLU A 63 -10.24 -9.89 -14.70
CA GLU A 63 -10.10 -11.09 -15.55
C GLU A 63 -9.29 -12.18 -14.84
N CYS A 64 -8.19 -11.81 -14.15
CA CYS A 64 -7.40 -12.76 -13.37
C CYS A 64 -8.20 -13.33 -12.18
N GLU A 65 -8.89 -12.49 -11.42
CA GLU A 65 -9.77 -12.92 -10.33
C GLU A 65 -10.85 -13.89 -10.83
N ALA A 66 -11.48 -13.59 -11.97
CA ALA A 66 -12.56 -14.41 -12.54
C ALA A 66 -12.08 -15.76 -13.10
N THR A 67 -10.83 -15.84 -13.57
CA THR A 67 -10.26 -17.03 -14.21
C THR A 67 -9.37 -17.84 -13.28
N GLY A 68 -9.04 -17.35 -12.07
CA GLY A 68 -8.08 -17.97 -11.15
C GLY A 68 -6.63 -17.86 -11.62
N ARG A 69 -6.32 -16.97 -12.58
CA ARG A 69 -4.95 -16.74 -13.03
C ARG A 69 -4.19 -15.97 -11.97
N ASP A 70 -3.01 -16.44 -11.61
CA ASP A 70 -2.10 -15.70 -10.75
C ASP A 70 -1.65 -14.38 -11.39
N PHE A 71 -1.51 -13.34 -10.57
CA PHE A 71 -1.03 -12.05 -11.05
C PHE A 71 -0.17 -11.32 -10.02
N TYR A 72 0.73 -10.45 -10.52
CA TYR A 72 1.52 -9.51 -9.73
C TYR A 72 1.01 -8.10 -9.99
N TYR A 73 0.32 -7.53 -9.01
CA TYR A 73 -0.17 -6.16 -9.08
C TYR A 73 0.91 -5.18 -8.63
N ILE A 74 1.30 -4.28 -9.54
CA ILE A 74 2.36 -3.30 -9.29
C ILE A 74 1.76 -1.89 -9.19
N ASP A 75 1.95 -1.20 -8.08
CA ASP A 75 1.52 0.20 -7.91
C ASP A 75 2.50 0.99 -7.05
N THR A 76 2.18 2.24 -6.73
CA THR A 76 2.97 3.08 -5.83
C THR A 76 3.18 2.36 -4.50
N GLY A 77 4.40 2.41 -3.97
CA GLY A 77 4.75 1.82 -2.68
C GLY A 77 4.02 2.48 -1.51
N TYR A 78 4.12 1.85 -0.37
CA TYR A 78 3.43 2.26 0.85
C TYR A 78 4.10 3.43 1.57
N ILE A 79 5.44 3.43 1.59
CA ILE A 79 6.26 4.40 2.31
C ILE A 79 7.41 4.89 1.41
N GLY A 80 8.11 5.94 1.82
CA GLY A 80 9.32 6.42 1.15
C GLY A 80 9.09 7.24 -0.13
N ASN A 81 7.84 7.53 -0.49
CA ASN A 81 7.49 8.25 -1.72
C ASN A 81 7.16 9.75 -1.48
N ARG A 82 7.68 10.35 -0.40
CA ARG A 82 7.46 11.77 -0.08
C ARG A 82 8.09 12.74 -1.11
N GLN A 83 9.13 12.31 -1.81
CA GLN A 83 9.84 13.12 -2.80
C GLN A 83 9.08 13.15 -4.15
N LYS A 84 9.43 14.11 -5.01
CA LYS A 84 8.84 14.29 -6.35
C LYS A 84 8.91 13.03 -7.24
N ARG A 85 9.78 12.08 -6.92
CA ARG A 85 9.92 10.82 -7.66
C ARG A 85 9.40 9.66 -6.80
N LYS A 86 8.57 8.82 -7.41
CA LYS A 86 8.21 7.53 -6.83
C LYS A 86 9.41 6.61 -6.96
N ILE A 87 10.06 6.32 -5.86
CA ILE A 87 11.24 5.45 -5.82
C ILE A 87 10.79 3.99 -5.66
N TYR A 88 9.76 3.78 -4.82
CA TYR A 88 9.28 2.45 -4.44
C TYR A 88 7.93 2.12 -5.04
N HIS A 89 7.78 0.87 -5.42
CA HIS A 89 6.56 0.29 -5.94
C HIS A 89 6.22 -0.98 -5.16
N ARG A 90 4.99 -1.08 -4.66
CA ARG A 90 4.51 -2.35 -4.11
C ARG A 90 4.29 -3.34 -5.23
N VAL A 91 4.58 -4.60 -4.97
CA VAL A 91 4.26 -5.72 -5.84
C VAL A 91 3.51 -6.74 -5.02
N VAL A 92 2.24 -6.94 -5.32
CA VAL A 92 1.33 -7.80 -4.56
C VAL A 92 0.95 -9.01 -5.41
N LYS A 93 1.16 -10.21 -4.90
CA LYS A 93 0.71 -11.44 -5.57
C LYS A 93 -0.76 -11.67 -5.26
N ASN A 94 -1.59 -11.83 -6.30
CA ASN A 94 -3.03 -12.15 -6.22
C ASN A 94 -3.88 -11.17 -5.39
N GLY A 95 -3.45 -9.92 -5.31
CA GLY A 95 -4.17 -8.88 -4.59
C GLY A 95 -3.76 -7.48 -5.03
N MET A 96 -4.41 -6.45 -4.52
CA MET A 96 -4.00 -5.05 -4.72
C MET A 96 -3.37 -4.43 -3.47
N GLN A 97 -3.50 -5.10 -2.35
CA GLN A 97 -2.91 -4.78 -1.06
C GLN A 97 -2.38 -6.06 -0.44
N HIS A 98 -1.23 -6.00 0.20
CA HIS A 98 -0.74 -7.12 0.99
C HIS A 98 -1.66 -7.35 2.20
N SER A 99 -1.94 -8.60 2.48
CA SER A 99 -2.80 -9.03 3.59
C SER A 99 -2.20 -10.18 4.40
N ASN A 100 -1.25 -10.89 3.81
CA ASN A 100 -0.59 -12.03 4.45
C ASN A 100 0.69 -11.55 5.14
N PHE A 101 0.58 -11.20 6.43
CA PHE A 101 1.72 -10.77 7.23
C PHE A 101 2.77 -11.88 7.33
N ALA A 102 4.02 -11.54 7.05
CA ALA A 102 5.16 -12.43 7.15
C ALA A 102 6.21 -11.88 8.12
N ASP A 103 6.77 -12.74 8.95
CA ASP A 103 7.93 -12.40 9.79
C ASP A 103 9.19 -12.39 8.90
N VAL A 104 9.76 -11.20 8.73
CA VAL A 104 10.88 -10.94 7.83
C VAL A 104 12.03 -10.27 8.60
N PRO A 105 13.28 -10.36 8.11
CA PRO A 105 14.39 -9.62 8.68
C PRO A 105 14.18 -8.09 8.65
N ASP A 106 14.89 -7.38 9.52
CA ASP A 106 14.84 -5.92 9.63
C ASP A 106 15.78 -5.18 8.66
N ASP A 107 16.61 -5.92 7.92
CA ASP A 107 17.68 -5.39 7.07
C ASP A 107 17.19 -4.39 6.00
N ARG A 108 16.06 -4.67 5.37
CA ARG A 108 15.46 -3.76 4.40
C ARG A 108 14.93 -2.49 5.08
N TRP A 109 14.30 -2.63 6.24
CA TRP A 109 13.82 -1.48 7.01
C TRP A 109 14.98 -0.56 7.43
N ARG A 110 16.06 -1.13 7.98
CA ARG A 110 17.27 -0.37 8.33
C ARG A 110 17.84 0.37 7.12
N THR A 111 17.99 -0.31 5.99
CA THR A 111 18.46 0.33 4.74
C THR A 111 17.55 1.48 4.30
N TYR A 112 16.24 1.33 4.46
CA TYR A 112 15.28 2.40 4.18
C TYR A 112 15.49 3.63 5.07
N VAL A 113 15.58 3.43 6.37
CA VAL A 113 15.77 4.51 7.35
C VAL A 113 17.09 5.23 7.13
N GLU A 114 18.16 4.48 6.85
CA GLU A 114 19.50 5.03 6.63
C GLU A 114 19.64 5.76 5.30
N SER A 115 19.03 5.25 4.23
CA SER A 115 19.23 5.75 2.86
C SER A 115 18.28 6.86 2.44
N THR A 116 17.18 7.05 3.18
CA THR A 116 16.15 8.02 2.78
C THR A 116 16.05 9.15 3.79
N PRO A 117 16.62 10.35 3.47
CA PRO A 117 16.49 11.52 4.33
C PRO A 117 15.03 11.80 4.68
N GLY A 118 14.73 11.95 5.98
CA GLY A 118 13.38 12.20 6.49
C GLY A 118 12.57 10.93 6.76
N LEU A 119 13.06 9.72 6.49
CA LEU A 119 12.42 8.47 6.91
C LEU A 119 12.67 8.12 8.39
N GLN A 120 13.66 8.74 9.03
CA GLN A 120 13.81 8.65 10.49
C GLN A 120 12.52 9.02 11.25
N TYR A 121 11.62 9.78 10.63
CA TYR A 121 10.28 10.05 11.16
C TYR A 121 9.35 8.83 11.11
N LEU A 122 9.72 7.77 10.42
CA LEU A 122 8.92 6.55 10.30
C LEU A 122 9.32 5.50 11.34
N THR A 123 10.38 5.71 12.10
CA THR A 123 10.63 4.90 13.31
C THR A 123 9.47 5.16 14.25
N PHE A 124 8.74 4.10 14.57
CA PHE A 124 7.54 4.19 15.40
C PHE A 124 7.84 4.88 16.74
N PRO A 125 7.27 6.07 17.01
CA PRO A 125 7.61 6.85 18.21
C PRO A 125 6.83 6.39 19.44
N GLY A 126 6.03 5.33 19.34
CA GLY A 126 4.97 4.99 20.27
C GLY A 126 3.63 5.63 19.89
N TRP A 127 2.55 5.15 20.51
CA TRP A 127 1.21 5.65 20.21
C TRP A 127 0.96 7.03 20.82
N LYS A 128 0.46 7.95 19.99
CA LYS A 128 -0.12 9.22 20.43
C LYS A 128 -1.52 8.93 20.96
N LYS A 129 -1.73 9.10 22.27
CA LYS A 129 -3.03 8.90 22.93
C LYS A 129 -3.77 10.20 23.14
N ASP A 130 -3.03 11.31 23.16
CA ASP A 130 -3.57 12.65 23.31
C ASP A 130 -3.71 13.29 21.94
N GLY A 131 -4.90 13.72 21.60
CA GLY A 131 -5.18 14.34 20.32
C GLY A 131 -6.57 14.96 20.31
N GLY A 132 -6.80 15.86 19.40
CA GLY A 132 -8.07 16.56 19.23
C GLY A 132 -8.93 15.96 18.13
N PRO A 133 -8.76 16.43 16.88
CA PRO A 133 -9.62 16.07 15.77
C PRO A 133 -9.37 14.66 15.21
N ILE A 134 -10.37 14.18 14.46
CA ILE A 134 -10.29 13.01 13.62
C ILE A 134 -10.01 13.47 12.19
N LEU A 135 -8.99 12.88 11.55
CA LEU A 135 -8.69 13.14 10.15
C LEU A 135 -9.40 12.14 9.25
N LEU A 136 -10.42 12.58 8.54
CA LEU A 136 -11.17 11.76 7.59
C LEU A 136 -10.60 11.92 6.17
N VAL A 137 -9.90 10.90 5.69
CA VAL A 137 -9.23 10.91 4.37
C VAL A 137 -10.14 10.29 3.33
N THR A 138 -10.59 11.10 2.37
CA THR A 138 -11.53 10.65 1.34
C THR A 138 -10.89 9.67 0.34
N PRO A 139 -11.64 8.64 -0.13
CA PRO A 139 -11.17 7.78 -1.20
C PRO A 139 -11.05 8.56 -2.52
N SER A 140 -10.09 8.20 -3.37
CA SER A 140 -10.00 8.76 -4.72
C SER A 140 -10.92 8.01 -5.69
N ASP A 141 -11.16 8.60 -6.88
CA ASP A 141 -12.05 8.02 -7.90
C ASP A 141 -11.68 6.60 -8.34
N LYS A 142 -10.38 6.25 -8.36
CA LYS A 142 -9.95 4.92 -8.82
C LYS A 142 -10.42 3.80 -7.88
N PRO A 143 -10.18 3.85 -6.56
CA PRO A 143 -10.78 2.92 -5.61
C PRO A 143 -12.31 2.93 -5.67
N CYS A 144 -12.96 4.10 -5.73
CA CYS A 144 -14.41 4.16 -5.82
C CYS A 144 -14.94 3.38 -7.02
N LYS A 145 -14.35 3.58 -8.21
CA LYS A 145 -14.72 2.83 -9.44
C LYS A 145 -14.41 1.34 -9.35
N PHE A 146 -13.34 0.96 -8.66
CA PHE A 146 -12.97 -0.45 -8.52
C PHE A 146 -13.92 -1.19 -7.58
N TYR A 147 -14.17 -0.63 -6.40
CA TYR A 147 -15.01 -1.25 -5.36
C TYR A 147 -16.51 -0.96 -5.55
N GLY A 148 -16.90 -0.17 -6.55
CA GLY A 148 -18.31 0.17 -6.81
C GLY A 148 -18.95 1.02 -5.72
N ILE A 149 -18.19 1.87 -5.05
CA ILE A 149 -18.69 2.74 -3.96
C ILE A 149 -18.97 4.16 -4.46
N ASN A 150 -20.03 4.73 -3.93
CA ASN A 150 -20.29 6.18 -4.05
C ASN A 150 -19.46 6.92 -2.98
N ARG A 151 -18.56 7.80 -3.43
CA ARG A 151 -17.68 8.56 -2.56
C ARG A 151 -18.41 9.44 -1.56
N GLN A 152 -19.45 10.15 -2.02
CA GLN A 152 -20.20 11.07 -1.17
C GLN A 152 -21.03 10.31 -0.13
N GLU A 153 -21.69 9.25 -0.54
CA GLU A 153 -22.46 8.38 0.36
C GLU A 153 -21.57 7.75 1.45
N TRP A 154 -20.36 7.26 1.06
CA TRP A 154 -19.41 6.75 2.03
C TRP A 154 -18.97 7.83 3.02
N LEU A 155 -18.69 9.05 2.52
CA LEU A 155 -18.28 10.18 3.35
C LEU A 155 -19.38 10.56 4.34
N ASP A 156 -20.61 10.73 3.88
CA ASP A 156 -21.76 11.14 4.70
C ASP A 156 -22.08 10.09 5.76
N THR A 157 -22.09 8.81 5.38
CA THR A 157 -22.33 7.69 6.29
C THR A 157 -21.23 7.60 7.35
N THR A 158 -19.97 7.76 6.95
CA THR A 158 -18.82 7.72 7.86
C THR A 158 -18.86 8.86 8.87
N ILE A 159 -19.12 10.10 8.41
CA ILE A 159 -19.29 11.27 9.29
C ILE A 159 -20.45 11.06 10.26
N ALA A 160 -21.59 10.60 9.77
CA ALA A 160 -22.77 10.36 10.60
C ALA A 160 -22.48 9.30 11.68
N THR A 161 -21.74 8.25 11.34
CA THR A 161 -21.34 7.21 12.30
C THR A 161 -20.37 7.76 13.34
N ILE A 162 -19.31 8.45 12.92
CA ILE A 162 -18.35 9.05 13.86
C ILE A 162 -19.05 9.98 14.84
N LYS A 163 -19.92 10.89 14.36
CA LYS A 163 -20.61 11.86 15.20
C LYS A 163 -21.56 11.25 16.25
N LYS A 164 -21.98 10.00 16.08
CA LYS A 164 -22.78 9.27 17.10
C LYS A 164 -21.92 8.83 18.28
N HIS A 165 -20.60 8.65 18.09
CA HIS A 165 -19.71 8.03 19.06
C HIS A 165 -18.63 8.98 19.62
N THR A 166 -18.50 10.19 19.05
CA THR A 166 -17.56 11.20 19.57
C THR A 166 -18.03 12.62 19.32
N ARG A 167 -17.54 13.56 20.15
CA ARG A 167 -17.70 15.01 19.95
C ARG A 167 -16.44 15.66 19.34
N ARG A 168 -15.42 14.88 18.97
CA ARG A 168 -14.19 15.40 18.38
C ARG A 168 -14.49 16.08 17.04
N PRO A 169 -13.82 17.18 16.73
CA PRO A 169 -13.89 17.78 15.39
C PRO A 169 -13.47 16.78 14.32
N ILE A 170 -14.08 16.86 13.15
CA ILE A 170 -13.70 16.05 11.98
C ILE A 170 -13.07 17.00 10.96
N ILE A 171 -11.83 16.76 10.61
CA ILE A 171 -11.13 17.44 9.52
C ILE A 171 -11.18 16.52 8.30
N ILE A 172 -11.71 17.02 7.19
CA ILE A 172 -11.78 16.26 5.93
C ILE A 172 -10.53 16.58 5.11
N ARG A 173 -9.73 15.52 4.82
CA ARG A 173 -8.61 15.61 3.91
C ARG A 173 -8.98 15.01 2.57
N ASP A 174 -9.07 15.85 1.57
CA ASP A 174 -9.21 15.38 0.19
C ASP A 174 -7.84 15.08 -0.43
N LYS A 175 -7.84 14.14 -1.38
CA LYS A 175 -6.62 13.72 -2.07
C LYS A 175 -6.12 14.77 -3.05
N GLY A 176 -6.13 16.05 -2.85
CA GLY A 176 -5.62 17.14 -3.68
C GLY A 176 -4.83 16.79 -4.96
N LEU A 177 -4.46 17.69 -5.78
CA LEU A 177 -3.63 17.42 -6.96
C LEU A 177 -2.28 16.83 -6.54
N ARG A 178 -1.75 15.87 -7.30
CA ARG A 178 -0.49 15.16 -7.00
C ARG A 178 0.67 16.12 -6.68
N ARG A 179 0.73 17.27 -7.37
CA ARG A 179 1.72 18.33 -7.15
C ARG A 179 1.63 19.00 -5.77
N GLU A 180 0.45 18.95 -5.14
CA GLU A 180 0.16 19.59 -3.85
C GLU A 180 0.49 18.69 -2.65
N ARG A 181 0.75 17.39 -2.89
CA ARG A 181 1.05 16.40 -1.85
C ARG A 181 2.52 16.33 -1.45
N ILE A 182 3.36 17.14 -2.06
CA ILE A 182 4.80 17.16 -1.86
C ILE A 182 5.17 18.47 -1.20
N GLY A 183 5.83 18.41 -0.06
CA GLY A 183 6.14 19.58 0.77
C GLY A 183 5.07 19.81 1.83
N ASN A 184 4.58 21.03 1.97
CA ASN A 184 3.61 21.41 3.02
C ASN A 184 2.26 20.69 2.98
N GLY A 185 1.93 19.97 1.89
CA GLY A 185 0.75 19.12 1.77
C GLY A 185 0.93 17.68 2.27
N SER A 186 2.02 17.37 2.96
CA SER A 186 2.26 16.04 3.56
C SER A 186 1.23 15.73 4.64
N ILE A 187 0.80 14.46 4.73
CA ILE A 187 -0.06 14.01 5.83
C ILE A 187 0.67 14.15 7.18
N TYR A 188 1.98 13.95 7.23
CA TYR A 188 2.75 14.04 8.47
C TYR A 188 2.69 15.43 9.10
N ASN A 189 2.79 16.50 8.28
CA ASN A 189 2.63 17.85 8.79
C ASN A 189 1.24 18.03 9.40
N GLN A 190 0.21 17.52 8.74
CA GLN A 190 -1.15 17.61 9.25
C GLN A 190 -1.37 16.78 10.52
N LEU A 191 -0.73 15.61 10.64
CA LEU A 191 -0.80 14.80 11.87
C LEU A 191 -0.22 15.54 13.09
N ASP A 192 0.81 16.37 12.85
CA ASP A 192 1.42 17.20 13.89
C ASP A 192 0.67 18.52 14.12
N ASP A 193 0.52 19.33 13.06
CA ASP A 193 0.01 20.70 13.14
C ASP A 193 -1.43 20.73 13.71
N ASP A 194 -2.26 19.75 13.33
CA ASP A 194 -3.63 19.62 13.80
C ASP A 194 -3.76 18.73 15.04
N ASN A 195 -2.67 18.17 15.56
CA ASN A 195 -2.65 17.23 16.69
C ASN A 195 -3.72 16.12 16.54
N ILE A 196 -3.66 15.37 15.43
CA ILE A 196 -4.68 14.39 15.07
C ILE A 196 -4.75 13.24 16.07
N PHE A 197 -5.98 12.93 16.52
CA PHE A 197 -6.26 11.81 17.42
C PHE A 197 -6.33 10.47 16.70
N ALA A 198 -7.01 10.40 15.56
CA ALA A 198 -7.16 9.19 14.75
C ALA A 198 -7.35 9.54 13.27
N VAL A 199 -6.91 8.63 12.39
CA VAL A 199 -7.16 8.72 10.94
C VAL A 199 -8.23 7.73 10.53
N VAL A 200 -9.23 8.19 9.78
CA VAL A 200 -10.28 7.33 9.20
C VAL A 200 -10.19 7.41 7.68
N THR A 201 -10.16 6.27 7.02
CA THR A 201 -10.11 6.22 5.56
C THR A 201 -10.76 4.96 4.98
N TYR A 202 -11.11 4.98 3.70
CA TYR A 202 -11.60 3.78 3.04
C TYR A 202 -10.50 2.71 2.92
N ASN A 203 -9.41 3.02 2.19
CA ASN A 203 -8.24 2.14 2.03
C ASN A 203 -6.97 2.91 1.61
N SER A 204 -6.86 4.18 2.01
CA SER A 204 -5.70 4.99 1.64
C SER A 204 -4.44 4.54 2.39
N ILE A 205 -3.27 4.75 1.75
CA ILE A 205 -1.97 4.64 2.42
C ILE A 205 -1.82 5.61 3.59
N ALA A 206 -2.73 6.58 3.74
CA ALA A 206 -2.80 7.46 4.89
C ALA A 206 -2.90 6.69 6.22
N ALA A 207 -3.56 5.52 6.23
CA ALA A 207 -3.58 4.64 7.40
C ALA A 207 -2.18 4.10 7.73
N THR A 208 -1.44 3.63 6.72
CA THR A 208 -0.04 3.17 6.87
C THR A 208 0.86 4.27 7.40
N GLU A 209 0.72 5.48 6.87
CA GLU A 209 1.49 6.65 7.29
C GLU A 209 1.13 7.06 8.72
N ALA A 210 -0.16 7.04 9.09
CA ALA A 210 -0.63 7.37 10.43
C ALA A 210 -0.10 6.37 11.47
N ILE A 211 -0.27 5.06 11.22
CA ILE A 211 0.24 4.00 12.11
C ILE A 211 1.75 4.16 12.33
N GLY A 212 2.54 4.32 11.27
CA GLY A 212 3.99 4.54 11.38
C GLY A 212 4.35 5.79 12.19
N TYR A 213 3.46 6.77 12.24
CA TYR A 213 3.62 8.02 12.97
C TYR A 213 3.06 7.97 14.41
N GLY A 214 2.53 6.83 14.84
CA GLY A 214 1.95 6.63 16.17
C GLY A 214 0.51 7.12 16.31
N VAL A 215 -0.18 7.40 15.21
CA VAL A 215 -1.60 7.80 15.21
C VAL A 215 -2.45 6.60 14.81
N PRO A 216 -3.44 6.17 15.64
CA PRO A 216 -4.29 5.04 15.32
C PRO A 216 -5.14 5.31 14.07
N ALA A 217 -5.46 4.24 13.34
CA ALA A 217 -6.20 4.36 12.09
C ALA A 217 -7.39 3.39 12.01
N PHE A 218 -8.40 3.82 11.26
CA PHE A 218 -9.61 3.06 10.93
C PHE A 218 -9.70 2.90 9.41
N VAL A 219 -9.95 1.67 8.95
CA VAL A 219 -10.05 1.37 7.51
C VAL A 219 -11.33 0.62 7.20
N SER A 220 -11.97 0.94 6.07
CA SER A 220 -13.22 0.28 5.63
C SER A 220 -12.99 -0.83 4.60
N ALA A 221 -11.78 -0.95 4.02
CA ALA A 221 -11.45 -1.92 2.99
C ALA A 221 -9.97 -2.34 3.11
N PRO A 222 -9.55 -3.44 2.44
CA PRO A 222 -8.20 -4.00 2.59
C PRO A 222 -7.08 -2.98 2.51
N ASN A 223 -6.16 -3.04 3.46
CA ASN A 223 -5.02 -2.15 3.63
C ASN A 223 -3.84 -2.94 4.21
N ILE A 224 -2.61 -2.61 3.84
CA ILE A 224 -1.43 -3.27 4.42
C ILE A 224 -1.32 -3.08 5.95
N ALA A 225 -1.97 -2.05 6.48
CA ALA A 225 -2.03 -1.81 7.92
C ALA A 225 -3.24 -2.45 8.62
N ASP A 226 -4.02 -3.28 7.93
CA ASP A 226 -5.27 -3.89 8.46
C ASP A 226 -5.12 -4.51 9.84
N MET A 227 -4.00 -5.21 10.08
CA MET A 227 -3.73 -5.88 11.36
C MET A 227 -3.50 -4.91 12.53
N LEU A 228 -3.21 -3.65 12.24
CA LEU A 228 -2.96 -2.57 13.20
C LEU A 228 -4.08 -1.52 13.22
N CYS A 229 -5.09 -1.69 12.37
CA CYS A 229 -6.21 -0.76 12.22
C CYS A 229 -7.47 -1.31 12.88
N GLU A 230 -8.32 -0.41 13.36
CA GLU A 230 -9.69 -0.74 13.76
C GLU A 230 -10.62 -0.62 12.53
N LYS A 231 -11.67 -1.42 12.48
CA LYS A 231 -12.71 -1.39 11.44
C LYS A 231 -14.05 -0.88 11.95
N ASP A 232 -14.26 -1.01 13.25
CA ASP A 232 -15.49 -0.62 13.92
C ASP A 232 -15.40 0.84 14.40
N LEU A 233 -16.07 1.74 13.69
CA LEU A 233 -16.12 3.16 14.03
C LEU A 233 -16.81 3.47 15.37
N THR A 234 -17.53 2.52 15.96
CA THR A 234 -18.10 2.71 17.31
C THR A 234 -17.02 2.84 18.37
N LYS A 235 -15.82 2.32 18.08
CA LYS A 235 -14.63 2.37 18.94
C LYS A 235 -13.75 3.61 18.70
N ILE A 236 -14.28 4.65 18.08
CA ILE A 236 -13.48 5.83 17.69
C ILE A 236 -12.77 6.51 18.86
N GLU A 237 -13.32 6.43 20.09
CA GLU A 237 -12.69 6.95 21.31
C GLU A 237 -11.76 5.93 22.00
N THR A 238 -11.82 4.68 21.60
CA THR A 238 -11.00 3.57 22.13
C THR A 238 -10.35 2.80 20.97
N PRO A 239 -9.54 3.47 20.13
CA PRO A 239 -8.94 2.83 18.98
C PRO A 239 -7.96 1.72 19.37
N LEU A 240 -7.61 0.86 18.42
CA LEU A 240 -6.62 -0.18 18.63
C LEU A 240 -5.23 0.42 18.82
N TYR A 241 -4.60 0.09 19.94
CA TYR A 241 -3.20 0.37 20.24
C TYR A 241 -2.44 -0.96 20.35
N SER A 242 -1.89 -1.42 19.26
CA SER A 242 -1.11 -2.65 19.22
C SER A 242 0.22 -2.52 19.95
N ASP A 243 0.81 -3.66 20.34
CA ASP A 243 2.13 -3.68 20.95
C ASP A 243 3.19 -3.07 20.02
N THR A 244 4.13 -2.32 20.59
CA THR A 244 5.22 -1.68 19.84
C THR A 244 6.01 -2.68 19.00
N SER A 245 6.30 -3.85 19.55
CA SER A 245 7.02 -4.91 18.82
C SER A 245 6.27 -5.42 17.59
N LEU A 246 4.94 -5.43 17.64
CA LEU A 246 4.12 -5.80 16.48
C LEU A 246 4.17 -4.71 15.40
N VAL A 247 4.14 -3.43 15.80
CA VAL A 247 4.27 -2.31 14.86
C VAL A 247 5.65 -2.32 14.19
N GLU A 248 6.72 -2.56 14.94
CA GLU A 248 8.07 -2.67 14.40
C GLU A 248 8.20 -3.82 13.39
N LYS A 249 7.71 -5.01 13.73
CA LYS A 249 7.68 -6.15 12.80
C LYS A 249 6.86 -5.85 11.54
N TRP A 250 5.73 -5.16 11.69
CA TRP A 250 4.93 -4.72 10.56
C TRP A 250 5.70 -3.73 9.68
N GLN A 251 6.47 -2.79 10.26
CA GLN A 251 7.33 -1.87 9.49
C GLN A 251 8.39 -2.65 8.69
N HIS A 252 9.00 -3.70 9.28
CA HIS A 252 9.93 -4.57 8.58
C HIS A 252 9.25 -5.26 7.38
N TRP A 253 8.05 -5.80 7.59
CA TRP A 253 7.27 -6.43 6.54
C TRP A 253 6.86 -5.45 5.44
N VAL A 254 6.41 -4.24 5.76
CA VAL A 254 6.10 -3.19 4.78
C VAL A 254 7.31 -2.89 3.88
N ALA A 255 8.53 -2.88 4.43
CA ALA A 255 9.75 -2.69 3.65
C ALA A 255 10.01 -3.84 2.66
N TYR A 256 9.57 -5.05 2.98
CA TYR A 256 9.64 -6.20 2.08
C TYR A 256 8.52 -6.23 1.03
N CYS A 257 7.46 -5.49 1.23
CA CYS A 257 6.31 -5.42 0.33
C CYS A 257 6.44 -4.39 -0.80
N GLN A 258 7.59 -3.70 -0.90
CA GLN A 258 7.83 -2.69 -1.93
C GLN A 258 9.27 -2.67 -2.42
N TYR A 259 9.45 -2.27 -3.68
CA TYR A 259 10.72 -2.43 -4.40
C TYR A 259 11.01 -1.22 -5.27
N THR A 260 12.29 -0.98 -5.52
CA THR A 260 12.78 -0.06 -6.55
C THR A 260 12.67 -0.70 -7.94
N THR A 261 12.73 0.10 -8.99
CA THR A 261 12.79 -0.42 -10.37
C THR A 261 14.03 -1.27 -10.61
N ASN A 262 15.16 -0.94 -9.97
CA ASN A 262 16.38 -1.75 -10.07
C ASN A 262 16.20 -3.14 -9.44
N GLU A 263 15.54 -3.25 -8.29
CA GLU A 263 15.24 -4.55 -7.67
C GLU A 263 14.26 -5.38 -8.52
N MET A 264 13.37 -4.74 -9.26
CA MET A 264 12.53 -5.42 -10.23
C MET A 264 13.36 -5.92 -11.41
N ALA A 265 14.18 -5.07 -12.01
CA ALA A 265 14.99 -5.38 -13.20
C ALA A 265 16.04 -6.47 -12.94
N THR A 266 16.52 -6.61 -11.71
CA THR A 266 17.41 -7.69 -11.30
C THR A 266 16.70 -8.98 -10.89
N GLY A 267 15.36 -9.01 -10.91
CA GLY A 267 14.55 -10.13 -10.42
C GLY A 267 14.55 -10.31 -8.90
N THR A 268 15.19 -9.40 -8.16
CA THR A 268 15.24 -9.44 -6.69
C THR A 268 13.84 -9.35 -6.08
N ALA A 269 12.99 -8.46 -6.62
CA ALA A 269 11.61 -8.30 -6.19
C ALA A 269 10.85 -9.63 -6.26
N TYR A 270 10.89 -10.30 -7.41
CA TYR A 270 10.24 -11.60 -7.60
C TYR A 270 10.73 -12.64 -6.58
N ARG A 271 12.05 -12.80 -6.44
CA ARG A 271 12.63 -13.79 -5.51
C ARG A 271 12.25 -13.55 -4.05
N LEU A 272 12.15 -12.29 -3.62
CA LEU A 272 11.73 -11.95 -2.26
C LEU A 272 10.23 -12.24 -2.03
N ILE A 273 9.37 -11.92 -3.02
CA ILE A 273 7.94 -12.21 -2.96
C ILE A 273 7.72 -13.71 -2.80
N GLU A 274 8.35 -14.52 -3.62
CA GLU A 274 8.20 -15.99 -3.54
C GLU A 274 8.82 -16.57 -2.26
N LYS A 275 10.00 -16.09 -1.86
CA LYS A 275 10.68 -16.57 -0.65
C LYS A 275 9.87 -16.38 0.62
N TYR A 276 9.23 -15.22 0.77
CA TYR A 276 8.49 -14.84 1.97
C TYR A 276 6.97 -14.92 1.81
N ASN A 277 6.47 -15.39 0.66
CA ASN A 277 5.05 -15.50 0.32
C ASN A 277 4.30 -14.17 0.57
N LEU A 278 4.81 -13.08 -0.03
CA LEU A 278 4.28 -11.73 0.15
C LEU A 278 3.06 -11.50 -0.77
N SER A 279 1.87 -11.69 -0.23
CA SER A 279 0.59 -11.56 -0.94
C SER A 279 -0.43 -10.68 -0.20
#